data_e72ca8cf4b777c369f4fd3f4a3d7f65c
#
_entry.id   e72ca8cf4b777c369f4fd3f4a3d7f65c
#
_cell.length_a   1.000
_cell.length_b   1.000
_cell.length_c   1.000
_cell.angle_alpha   90.00
_cell.angle_beta   90.00
_cell.angle_gamma   90.00
#
_symmetry.space_group_name_H-M   'P 1'
#
loop_
_entity.id
_entity.type
_entity.pdbx_description
1 polymer ?
#
loop_
_entity_poly.entity_id
_entity_poly.type
_entity_poly.pdbx_seq_one_letter_code
_entity_poly.pdbx_strand_id
1 'polypeptide(L)'
;MQKDTNIQFKQIKTIDTYAVRHPVLRSGLAQDSCAFDRDEDSGTIHLGAFLNQKHVGVLTLLPNPLDVQLRGMAMLKRHQGVGIGKMMMAKAEQVVRQLDKKMVWMNARLIAIPFYKKCGYKTTGNKFVLPYGGEHFKMTKILCD
;
A
#
# COMPACT_ATOMS: atom_id res chain seq x y z
N MET A 1 11.41 7.41 29.49
CA MET A 1 12.45 7.56 28.47
C MET A 1 11.87 7.48 27.07
N GLN A 2 12.30 8.37 26.28
CA GLN A 2 11.88 8.42 24.89
C GLN A 2 12.53 7.26 24.12
N LYS A 3 11.73 6.47 23.47
CA LYS A 3 12.26 5.45 22.61
C LYS A 3 12.48 6.05 21.22
N ASP A 4 13.70 6.00 20.77
CA ASP A 4 13.98 6.46 19.42
C ASP A 4 13.44 5.48 18.42
N THR A 5 12.58 5.99 17.58
CA THR A 5 11.98 5.18 16.54
C THR A 5 12.41 5.76 15.20
N ASN A 6 13.24 5.01 14.50
CA ASN A 6 13.73 5.43 13.20
C ASN A 6 12.90 4.75 12.14
N ILE A 7 11.92 5.50 11.59
CA ILE A 7 11.07 5.01 10.52
C ILE A 7 11.52 5.65 9.22
N GLN A 8 11.81 4.81 8.23
CA GLN A 8 12.22 5.25 6.91
C GLN A 8 11.35 4.59 5.86
N PHE A 9 11.09 5.33 4.79
CA PHE A 9 10.36 4.80 3.63
C PHE A 9 11.28 4.90 2.43
N LYS A 10 11.51 3.77 1.78
CA LYS A 10 12.45 3.68 0.66
C LYS A 10 11.81 2.98 -0.51
N GLN A 11 12.25 3.34 -1.71
CA GLN A 11 11.89 2.56 -2.89
C GLN A 11 12.65 1.25 -2.83
N ILE A 12 11.95 0.15 -3.11
CA ILE A 12 12.49 -1.20 -3.07
C ILE A 12 12.20 -1.92 -4.38
N LYS A 13 12.79 -3.09 -4.57
CA LYS A 13 12.56 -3.91 -5.75
C LYS A 13 11.35 -4.80 -5.56
N THR A 14 10.81 -5.31 -6.66
CA THR A 14 9.67 -6.23 -6.62
C THR A 14 9.92 -7.40 -5.67
N ILE A 15 11.07 -8.04 -5.79
CA ILE A 15 11.37 -9.21 -4.97
C ILE A 15 11.36 -8.88 -3.48
N ASP A 16 11.73 -7.66 -3.11
CA ASP A 16 11.77 -7.23 -1.71
C ASP A 16 10.37 -7.13 -1.11
N THR A 17 9.34 -6.93 -1.94
CA THR A 17 7.96 -6.83 -1.44
C THR A 17 7.46 -8.14 -0.86
N TYR A 18 8.02 -9.26 -1.28
CA TYR A 18 7.55 -10.57 -0.87
C TYR A 18 7.70 -10.82 0.62
N ALA A 19 8.72 -10.22 1.25
CA ALA A 19 8.95 -10.40 2.67
C ALA A 19 7.76 -9.95 3.52
N VAL A 20 6.98 -9.00 3.02
CA VAL A 20 5.78 -8.52 3.71
C VAL A 20 4.51 -9.03 3.04
N ARG A 21 4.47 -9.03 1.70
CA ARG A 21 3.30 -9.53 0.98
C ARG A 21 2.94 -10.97 1.36
N HIS A 22 3.95 -11.82 1.47
CA HIS A 22 3.68 -13.24 1.70
C HIS A 22 3.00 -13.49 3.05
N PRO A 23 3.61 -13.09 4.19
CA PRO A 23 2.97 -13.40 5.47
C PRO A 23 1.66 -12.66 5.71
N VAL A 24 1.46 -11.49 5.10
CA VAL A 24 0.27 -10.67 5.38
C VAL A 24 -0.84 -10.92 4.38
N LEU A 25 -0.51 -10.97 3.09
CA LEU A 25 -1.53 -11.01 2.03
C LEU A 25 -1.70 -12.40 1.41
N ARG A 26 -0.68 -13.24 1.48
CA ARG A 26 -0.65 -14.55 0.82
C ARG A 26 -0.21 -15.67 1.76
N SER A 27 -0.50 -15.51 3.05
CA SER A 27 -0.14 -16.50 4.05
C SER A 27 -0.72 -17.87 3.69
N GLY A 28 0.11 -18.90 3.76
CA GLY A 28 -0.32 -20.24 3.43
C GLY A 28 -0.35 -20.56 1.94
N LEU A 29 -0.04 -19.59 1.08
CA LEU A 29 -0.02 -19.77 -0.37
C LEU A 29 1.42 -19.83 -0.87
N ALA A 30 1.59 -20.30 -2.11
CA ALA A 30 2.91 -20.38 -2.71
C ALA A 30 3.54 -18.98 -2.84
N GLN A 31 4.86 -18.94 -2.79
CA GLN A 31 5.59 -17.66 -2.86
C GLN A 31 5.30 -16.90 -4.15
N ASP A 32 5.10 -17.61 -5.27
CA ASP A 32 4.83 -16.95 -6.54
C ASP A 32 3.48 -16.24 -6.57
N SER A 33 2.58 -16.51 -5.61
CA SER A 33 1.33 -15.75 -5.48
C SER A 33 1.58 -14.31 -5.05
N CYS A 34 2.80 -13.99 -4.64
CA CYS A 34 3.18 -12.62 -4.26
C CYS A 34 3.53 -11.76 -5.46
N ALA A 35 3.63 -12.34 -6.66
CA ALA A 35 3.85 -11.57 -7.87
C ALA A 35 2.52 -11.02 -8.36
N PHE A 36 2.42 -9.70 -8.45
CA PHE A 36 1.20 -9.03 -8.88
C PHE A 36 1.37 -8.50 -10.29
N ASP A 37 0.26 -8.39 -11.02
CA ASP A 37 0.27 -7.78 -12.35
C ASP A 37 0.85 -6.37 -12.26
N ARG A 38 1.64 -6.00 -13.27
CA ARG A 38 2.26 -4.69 -13.41
C ARG A 38 3.38 -4.41 -12.40
N ASP A 39 3.80 -5.40 -11.60
CA ASP A 39 4.93 -5.19 -10.69
C ASP A 39 6.19 -4.73 -11.41
N GLU A 40 6.39 -5.21 -12.64
CA GLU A 40 7.60 -4.92 -13.41
C GLU A 40 7.40 -3.84 -14.48
N ASP A 41 6.23 -3.18 -14.51
CA ASP A 41 6.04 -2.07 -15.44
C ASP A 41 7.02 -0.95 -15.14
N SER A 42 7.45 -0.23 -16.18
CA SER A 42 8.52 0.75 -16.04
C SER A 42 8.22 1.88 -15.07
N GLY A 43 6.97 2.24 -14.88
CA GLY A 43 6.60 3.32 -13.96
C GLY A 43 6.25 2.87 -12.56
N THR A 44 6.21 1.57 -12.32
CA THR A 44 5.76 1.04 -11.03
C THR A 44 6.76 1.37 -9.93
N ILE A 45 6.24 1.81 -8.79
CA ILE A 45 7.06 2.17 -7.63
C ILE A 45 6.64 1.31 -6.45
N HIS A 46 7.61 0.56 -5.89
CA HIS A 46 7.40 -0.18 -4.67
C HIS A 46 8.05 0.59 -3.52
N LEU A 47 7.28 0.84 -2.46
CA LEU A 47 7.81 1.50 -1.27
C LEU A 47 7.87 0.50 -0.13
N GLY A 48 8.98 0.50 0.59
CA GLY A 48 9.14 -0.28 1.81
C GLY A 48 9.18 0.63 3.01
N ALA A 49 8.58 0.19 4.10
CA ALA A 49 8.67 0.85 5.40
C ALA A 49 9.66 0.08 6.26
N PHE A 50 10.59 0.81 6.87
CA PHE A 50 11.65 0.23 7.69
C PHE A 50 11.63 0.87 9.07
N LEU A 51 11.50 0.03 10.08
CA LEU A 51 11.53 0.46 11.48
C LEU A 51 12.86 0.01 12.08
N ASN A 52 13.71 0.98 12.41
CA ASN A 52 15.06 0.68 12.92
C ASN A 52 15.78 -0.28 11.98
N GLN A 53 15.68 0.01 10.65
CA GLN A 53 16.33 -0.74 9.58
C GLN A 53 15.72 -2.11 9.30
N LYS A 54 14.63 -2.45 9.98
CA LYS A 54 13.92 -3.71 9.73
C LYS A 54 12.75 -3.47 8.80
N HIS A 55 12.63 -4.27 7.75
CA HIS A 55 11.55 -4.13 6.77
C HIS A 55 10.23 -4.61 7.40
N VAL A 56 9.27 -3.70 7.54
CA VAL A 56 8.02 -4.00 8.24
C VAL A 56 6.77 -3.73 7.41
N GLY A 57 6.88 -3.02 6.31
CA GLY A 57 5.71 -2.68 5.51
C GLY A 57 6.03 -2.50 4.04
N VAL A 58 5.00 -2.51 3.20
CA VAL A 58 5.13 -2.39 1.76
C VAL A 58 3.86 -1.80 1.16
N LEU A 59 4.01 -1.06 0.07
CA LEU A 59 2.92 -0.74 -0.83
C LEU A 59 3.48 -0.53 -2.22
N THR A 60 2.60 -0.59 -3.22
CA THR A 60 2.98 -0.42 -4.61
C THR A 60 2.10 0.64 -5.25
N LEU A 61 2.72 1.51 -6.02
CA LEU A 61 2.05 2.58 -6.77
C LEU A 61 2.17 2.27 -8.25
N LEU A 62 1.02 2.26 -8.92
CA LEU A 62 0.92 1.99 -10.35
C LEU A 62 0.45 3.25 -11.06
N PRO A 63 1.37 4.05 -11.62
CA PRO A 63 0.97 5.27 -12.32
C PRO A 63 0.21 4.96 -13.60
N ASN A 64 -0.90 5.66 -13.79
CA ASN A 64 -1.72 5.64 -15.00
C ASN A 64 -1.69 7.05 -15.60
N PRO A 65 -2.22 7.24 -16.83
CA PRO A 65 -2.17 8.58 -17.43
C PRO A 65 -2.80 9.69 -16.57
N LEU A 66 -3.89 9.39 -15.84
CA LEU A 66 -4.62 10.41 -15.10
C LEU A 66 -4.59 10.22 -13.58
N ASP A 67 -4.12 9.08 -13.11
CA ASP A 67 -4.19 8.76 -11.69
C ASP A 67 -3.10 7.77 -11.30
N VAL A 68 -3.11 7.38 -10.03
CA VAL A 68 -2.21 6.33 -9.54
C VAL A 68 -3.04 5.32 -8.77
N GLN A 69 -2.89 4.05 -9.11
CA GLN A 69 -3.47 2.97 -8.31
C GLN A 69 -2.49 2.56 -7.23
N LEU A 70 -2.97 2.49 -6.01
CA LEU A 70 -2.23 1.90 -4.90
C LEU A 70 -2.69 0.47 -4.73
N ARG A 71 -1.75 -0.46 -4.57
CA ARG A 71 -2.11 -1.86 -4.31
C ARG A 71 -1.08 -2.53 -3.43
N GLY A 72 -1.45 -3.67 -2.89
CA GLY A 72 -0.54 -4.50 -2.13
C GLY A 72 -0.02 -3.86 -0.87
N MET A 73 -0.78 -2.95 -0.26
CA MET A 73 -0.36 -2.37 1.00
C MET A 73 -0.48 -3.38 2.12
N ALA A 74 0.59 -3.57 2.85
CA ALA A 74 0.64 -4.52 3.93
C ALA A 74 1.66 -4.10 4.98
N MET A 75 1.35 -4.41 6.24
CA MET A 75 2.23 -4.17 7.36
C MET A 75 2.34 -5.47 8.12
N LEU A 76 3.57 -5.85 8.52
CA LEU A 76 3.73 -7.05 9.33
C LEU A 76 2.86 -6.95 10.58
N LYS A 77 2.25 -8.07 10.96
CA LYS A 77 1.19 -8.08 11.96
C LYS A 77 1.60 -7.41 13.27
N ARG A 78 2.83 -7.69 13.74
CA ARG A 78 3.31 -7.12 15.00
C ARG A 78 3.51 -5.60 14.94
N HIS A 79 3.49 -5.02 13.76
CA HIS A 79 3.70 -3.58 13.58
C HIS A 79 2.44 -2.86 13.12
N GLN A 80 1.29 -3.53 13.13
CA GLN A 80 0.02 -2.92 12.81
C GLN A 80 -0.53 -2.16 14.02
N GLY A 81 -1.34 -1.15 13.75
CA GLY A 81 -2.04 -0.42 14.82
C GLY A 81 -1.19 0.61 15.57
N VAL A 82 0.02 0.91 15.10
CA VAL A 82 0.91 1.86 15.77
C VAL A 82 1.20 3.10 14.93
N GLY A 83 0.44 3.31 13.86
CA GLY A 83 0.54 4.54 13.09
C GLY A 83 1.50 4.51 11.91
N ILE A 84 2.26 3.43 11.71
CA ILE A 84 3.22 3.35 10.60
C ILE A 84 2.49 3.35 9.26
N GLY A 85 1.36 2.64 9.17
CA GLY A 85 0.58 2.59 7.94
C GLY A 85 0.10 3.95 7.50
N LYS A 86 -0.35 4.77 8.45
CA LYS A 86 -0.80 6.14 8.16
C LYS A 86 0.35 6.98 7.64
N MET A 87 1.54 6.86 8.25
CA MET A 87 2.74 7.56 7.80
C MET A 87 3.13 7.10 6.40
N MET A 88 3.00 5.81 6.13
CA MET A 88 3.32 5.27 4.82
C MET A 88 2.38 5.80 3.75
N MET A 89 1.09 5.94 4.07
CA MET A 89 0.13 6.54 3.16
C MET A 89 0.48 7.99 2.86
N ALA A 90 0.89 8.75 3.87
CA ALA A 90 1.31 10.14 3.66
C ALA A 90 2.53 10.21 2.73
N LYS A 91 3.48 9.29 2.90
CA LYS A 91 4.64 9.23 2.02
C LYS A 91 4.24 8.87 0.59
N ALA A 92 3.34 7.91 0.44
CA ALA A 92 2.85 7.51 -0.89
C ALA A 92 2.20 8.70 -1.59
N GLU A 93 1.38 9.48 -0.88
CA GLU A 93 0.72 10.65 -1.48
C GLU A 93 1.73 11.71 -1.87
N GLN A 94 2.80 11.87 -1.11
CA GLN A 94 3.88 12.78 -1.48
C GLN A 94 4.51 12.34 -2.79
N VAL A 95 4.78 11.04 -2.95
CA VAL A 95 5.34 10.51 -4.19
C VAL A 95 4.39 10.74 -5.36
N VAL A 96 3.09 10.52 -5.15
CA VAL A 96 2.08 10.74 -6.20
C VAL A 96 2.09 12.20 -6.65
N ARG A 97 2.19 13.14 -5.70
CA ARG A 97 2.27 14.57 -6.06
C ARG A 97 3.54 14.88 -6.87
N GLN A 98 4.65 14.23 -6.53
CA GLN A 98 5.90 14.38 -7.28
C GLN A 98 5.79 13.86 -8.71
N LEU A 99 4.88 12.90 -8.95
CA LEU A 99 4.59 12.40 -10.29
C LEU A 99 3.61 13.29 -11.04
N ASP A 100 3.20 14.41 -10.42
CA ASP A 100 2.26 15.36 -11.00
C ASP A 100 0.88 14.73 -11.23
N LYS A 101 0.48 13.84 -10.34
CA LYS A 101 -0.84 13.22 -10.35
C LYS A 101 -1.62 13.70 -9.14
N LYS A 102 -2.94 13.73 -9.26
CA LYS A 102 -3.79 14.31 -8.21
C LYS A 102 -4.82 13.34 -7.66
N MET A 103 -4.86 12.11 -8.16
CA MET A 103 -5.84 11.14 -7.70
C MET A 103 -5.17 9.82 -7.39
N VAL A 104 -5.51 9.27 -6.23
CA VAL A 104 -5.11 7.93 -5.83
C VAL A 104 -6.35 7.09 -5.65
N TRP A 105 -6.29 5.85 -6.11
CA TRP A 105 -7.38 4.91 -5.89
C TRP A 105 -6.83 3.52 -5.59
N MET A 106 -7.66 2.71 -4.96
CA MET A 106 -7.32 1.33 -4.67
C MET A 106 -8.59 0.49 -4.61
N ASN A 107 -8.41 -0.82 -4.72
CA ASN A 107 -9.45 -1.78 -4.42
C ASN A 107 -9.23 -2.26 -2.99
N ALA A 108 -10.04 -1.76 -2.06
CA ALA A 108 -9.82 -2.00 -0.65
C ALA A 108 -10.68 -3.16 -0.15
N ARG A 109 -10.05 -4.09 0.57
CA ARG A 109 -10.78 -5.15 1.28
C ARG A 109 -11.71 -4.50 2.31
N LEU A 110 -12.84 -5.14 2.61
CA LEU A 110 -13.77 -4.60 3.59
C LEU A 110 -13.08 -4.27 4.92
N ILE A 111 -12.20 -5.15 5.36
CA ILE A 111 -11.52 -4.97 6.65
C ILE A 111 -10.59 -3.74 6.65
N ALA A 112 -10.12 -3.31 5.50
CA ALA A 112 -9.20 -2.18 5.39
C ALA A 112 -9.91 -0.84 5.19
N ILE A 113 -11.20 -0.85 4.88
CA ILE A 113 -11.95 0.38 4.58
C ILE A 113 -11.87 1.41 5.72
N PRO A 114 -12.06 1.04 7.01
CA PRO A 114 -11.95 2.04 8.07
C PRO A 114 -10.59 2.74 8.11
N PHE A 115 -9.51 1.99 7.84
CA PHE A 115 -8.16 2.57 7.80
C PHE A 115 -8.06 3.60 6.69
N TYR A 116 -8.49 3.25 5.47
CA TYR A 116 -8.39 4.17 4.35
C TYR A 116 -9.30 5.38 4.51
N LYS A 117 -10.47 5.20 5.14
CA LYS A 117 -11.34 6.34 5.43
C LYS A 117 -10.64 7.34 6.34
N LYS A 118 -9.90 6.86 7.34
CA LYS A 118 -9.14 7.75 8.22
C LYS A 118 -8.03 8.49 7.46
N CYS A 119 -7.58 7.93 6.35
CA CYS A 119 -6.59 8.58 5.50
C CYS A 119 -7.22 9.53 4.48
N GLY A 120 -8.54 9.67 4.48
CA GLY A 120 -9.24 10.60 3.61
C GLY A 120 -9.81 10.00 2.34
N TYR A 121 -9.85 8.69 2.23
CA TYR A 121 -10.38 8.00 1.05
C TYR A 121 -11.87 7.74 1.20
N LYS A 122 -12.58 7.70 0.08
CA LYS A 122 -14.01 7.42 0.02
C LYS A 122 -14.27 6.22 -0.85
N THR A 123 -15.27 5.40 -0.47
CA THR A 123 -15.72 4.32 -1.34
C THR A 123 -16.49 4.88 -2.52
N THR A 124 -16.32 4.26 -3.68
CA THR A 124 -17.04 4.59 -4.90
C THR A 124 -17.59 3.32 -5.53
N GLY A 125 -18.79 3.40 -6.08
CA GLY A 125 -19.40 2.26 -6.76
C GLY A 125 -19.86 1.17 -5.81
N ASN A 126 -20.07 -0.01 -6.36
CA ASN A 126 -20.63 -1.14 -5.66
C ASN A 126 -19.53 -2.10 -5.19
N LYS A 127 -19.89 -2.86 -4.16
CA LYS A 127 -19.04 -3.94 -3.67
C LYS A 127 -18.80 -4.98 -4.77
N PHE A 128 -17.60 -5.54 -4.81
CA PHE A 128 -17.24 -6.58 -5.78
C PHE A 128 -16.28 -7.58 -5.14
N VAL A 129 -16.09 -8.72 -5.79
CA VAL A 129 -15.24 -9.80 -5.27
C VAL A 129 -14.02 -9.95 -6.16
N LEU A 130 -12.87 -10.10 -5.52
CA LEU A 130 -11.61 -10.40 -6.19
C LEU A 130 -11.12 -11.79 -5.76
N PRO A 131 -10.24 -12.42 -6.55
CA PRO A 131 -9.73 -13.76 -6.21
C PRO A 131 -9.06 -13.85 -4.85
N TYR A 132 -8.39 -12.77 -4.41
CA TYR A 132 -7.76 -12.72 -3.10
C TYR A 132 -8.43 -11.63 -2.28
N GLY A 133 -8.66 -11.92 -0.99
CA GLY A 133 -9.19 -10.94 -0.06
C GLY A 133 -10.71 -10.78 -0.10
N GLY A 134 -11.42 -11.53 -0.95
CA GLY A 134 -12.87 -11.57 -0.95
C GLY A 134 -13.53 -10.29 -1.43
N GLU A 135 -14.40 -9.71 -0.59
CA GLU A 135 -15.18 -8.53 -0.96
C GLU A 135 -14.36 -7.25 -0.84
N HIS A 136 -14.56 -6.37 -1.81
CA HIS A 136 -13.81 -5.12 -1.94
C HIS A 136 -14.72 -3.97 -2.33
N PHE A 137 -14.27 -2.75 -2.03
CA PHE A 137 -14.79 -1.52 -2.63
C PHE A 137 -13.64 -0.76 -3.25
N LYS A 138 -13.90 -0.12 -4.37
CA LYS A 138 -12.96 0.86 -4.89
C LYS A 138 -13.02 2.09 -3.98
N MET A 139 -11.86 2.62 -3.63
CA MET A 139 -11.76 3.84 -2.83
C MET A 139 -10.90 4.86 -3.56
N THR A 140 -11.23 6.13 -3.40
CA THR A 140 -10.52 7.19 -4.11
C THR A 140 -10.26 8.37 -3.18
N LYS A 141 -9.21 9.12 -3.52
CA LYS A 141 -8.90 10.39 -2.86
C LYS A 141 -8.32 11.34 -3.87
N ILE A 142 -8.83 12.57 -3.90
CA ILE A 142 -8.25 13.65 -4.69
C ILE A 142 -7.24 14.35 -3.79
N LEU A 143 -6.01 14.47 -4.28
CA LEU A 143 -4.96 15.14 -3.52
C LEU A 143 -5.01 16.62 -3.79
N CYS A 144 -4.99 17.42 -2.72
CA CYS A 144 -4.92 18.87 -2.82
C CYS A 144 -3.47 19.30 -2.65
N ASP A 145 -3.15 20.41 -3.28
CA ASP A 145 -1.80 20.97 -3.17
C ASP A 145 -1.56 21.59 -1.79
#